data_637fb8c4a355399df569b4a43cbdd190
#
_entry.id   637fb8c4a355399df569b4a43cbdd190
#
_cell.length_a   1.000
_cell.length_b   1.000
_cell.length_c   1.000
_cell.angle_alpha   90.00
_cell.angle_beta   90.00
_cell.angle_gamma   90.00
#
_symmetry.space_group_name_H-M   'P 1'
#
loop_
_entity.id
_entity.type
_entity.pdbx_description
1 polymer ?
#
loop_
_entity_poly.entity_id
_entity_poly.type
_entity_poly.pdbx_seq_one_letter_code
_entity_poly.pdbx_strand_id
1 'polypeptide(L)'
;GDVYKRQALCPGVSDHGEQGLEIAEAFVRSGAVDIVVVDSVAALTPKAEIEGEMGDTHVGLQARLMSQALRKLSGAISKSNTTAIFINQIREKVGVMFGNPETTPGGRALKFYSSVRLEVRRAEQLKQGQDIVGNRTKIKVVKNKVAPPFRVAEVDIMYGQGISKEGELIDLGVENDIVDKSGAWYSYNGDRMGQGKENVKNYLKENPQIKEEIDRKLREKLGIFDGDVDENENEDDSPKTLFDE
;
A
#
# COMPACT_ATOMS: atom_id res chain seq x y z
N GLY A 1 -3.68 -4.52 -23.17
CA GLY A 1 -2.49 -3.99 -22.77
C GLY A 1 -2.33 -2.54 -22.71
N ASP A 2 -2.84 -1.56 -22.12
CA ASP A 2 -2.31 -0.18 -22.05
C ASP A 2 -2.83 0.58 -20.81
N VAL A 3 -3.16 -0.12 -19.74
CA VAL A 3 -3.68 0.50 -18.50
C VAL A 3 -2.58 1.23 -17.70
N TYR A 4 -1.32 0.94 -17.95
CA TYR A 4 -0.19 1.46 -17.14
C TYR A 4 0.44 2.77 -17.65
N LYS A 5 -0.07 3.39 -18.72
CA LYS A 5 0.54 4.60 -19.31
C LYS A 5 -0.02 5.93 -18.79
N ARG A 6 -0.92 5.94 -17.81
CA ARG A 6 -1.46 7.17 -17.20
C ARG A 6 -0.79 7.55 -15.88
N GLN A 7 0.45 7.14 -15.66
CA GLN A 7 1.23 7.67 -14.55
C GLN A 7 1.81 9.02 -14.97
N ALA A 8 1.22 10.10 -14.53
CA ALA A 8 1.89 11.39 -14.52
C ALA A 8 2.96 11.34 -13.40
N LEU A 9 4.15 10.82 -13.73
CA LEU A 9 5.33 11.06 -12.93
C LEU A 9 5.66 12.54 -13.10
N CYS A 10 5.54 13.31 -12.02
CA CYS A 10 6.14 14.65 -11.90
C CYS A 10 7.43 14.52 -11.09
N PRO A 11 8.51 13.94 -11.65
CA PRO A 11 9.78 13.83 -10.94
C PRO A 11 10.41 15.22 -10.89
N GLY A 12 10.68 15.71 -9.69
CA GLY A 12 11.51 16.88 -9.48
C GLY A 12 10.89 18.25 -9.83
N VAL A 13 9.57 18.39 -9.76
CA VAL A 13 8.90 19.64 -10.15
C VAL A 13 8.66 20.58 -8.95
N SER A 14 8.91 20.15 -7.71
CA SER A 14 8.69 21.02 -6.56
C SER A 14 10.02 21.50 -5.98
N ASP A 15 10.23 22.80 -5.96
CA ASP A 15 11.42 23.42 -5.35
C ASP A 15 11.37 23.36 -3.82
N HIS A 16 10.19 23.24 -3.24
CA HIS A 16 9.96 23.17 -1.80
C HIS A 16 8.66 22.40 -1.44
N GLY A 17 8.52 22.06 -0.17
CA GLY A 17 7.44 21.20 0.32
C GLY A 17 6.05 21.79 0.13
N GLU A 18 5.87 23.12 0.26
CA GLU A 18 4.60 23.81 0.01
C GLU A 18 4.12 23.57 -1.42
N GLN A 19 5.00 23.77 -2.40
CA GLN A 19 4.67 23.58 -3.82
C GLN A 19 4.28 22.13 -4.12
N GLY A 20 5.03 21.15 -3.60
CA GLY A 20 4.71 19.73 -3.77
C GLY A 20 3.32 19.37 -3.22
N LEU A 21 2.95 19.93 -2.06
CA LEU A 21 1.64 19.71 -1.44
C LEU A 21 0.51 20.46 -2.17
N GLU A 22 0.77 21.64 -2.74
CA GLU A 22 -0.17 22.36 -3.59
C GLU A 22 -0.46 21.63 -4.90
N ILE A 23 0.56 21.05 -5.52
CA ILE A 23 0.40 20.17 -6.70
C ILE A 23 -0.47 18.96 -6.35
N ALA A 24 -0.19 18.28 -5.23
CA ALA A 24 -1.00 17.16 -4.75
C ALA A 24 -2.46 17.59 -4.50
N GLU A 25 -2.68 18.76 -3.88
CA GLU A 25 -4.03 19.31 -3.68
C GLU A 25 -4.75 19.59 -5.00
N ALA A 26 -4.06 20.13 -6.00
CA ALA A 26 -4.63 20.41 -7.32
C ALA A 26 -5.07 19.10 -8.02
N PHE A 27 -4.26 18.04 -7.98
CA PHE A 27 -4.64 16.73 -8.51
C PHE A 27 -5.87 16.16 -7.80
N VAL A 28 -5.93 16.20 -6.49
CA VAL A 28 -7.08 15.73 -5.72
C VAL A 28 -8.34 16.53 -6.08
N ARG A 29 -8.24 17.85 -6.17
CA ARG A 29 -9.38 18.72 -6.50
C ARG A 29 -9.88 18.56 -7.94
N SER A 30 -9.01 18.19 -8.86
CA SER A 30 -9.38 18.01 -10.25
C SER A 30 -10.34 16.84 -10.49
N GLY A 31 -10.35 15.84 -9.59
CA GLY A 31 -11.10 14.59 -9.77
C GLY A 31 -10.63 13.75 -10.95
N ALA A 32 -9.50 14.12 -11.59
CA ALA A 32 -8.98 13.45 -12.77
C ALA A 32 -8.06 12.26 -12.46
N VAL A 33 -7.73 12.05 -11.17
CA VAL A 33 -6.83 10.99 -10.72
C VAL A 33 -7.45 10.20 -9.58
N ASP A 34 -7.29 8.89 -9.62
CA ASP A 34 -7.81 7.98 -8.59
C ASP A 34 -6.85 7.88 -7.40
N ILE A 35 -5.54 8.02 -7.65
CA ILE A 35 -4.49 7.87 -6.64
C ILE A 35 -3.45 8.98 -6.80
N VAL A 36 -3.10 9.63 -5.69
CA VAL A 36 -1.95 10.54 -5.56
C VAL A 36 -0.98 9.96 -4.54
N VAL A 37 0.28 9.81 -4.92
CA VAL A 37 1.34 9.29 -4.03
C VAL A 37 2.37 10.40 -3.78
N VAL A 38 2.61 10.71 -2.50
CA VAL A 38 3.67 11.62 -2.04
C VAL A 38 4.81 10.78 -1.49
N ASP A 39 5.90 10.67 -2.25
CA ASP A 39 7.10 9.93 -1.87
C ASP A 39 8.31 10.90 -1.83
N SER A 40 8.76 11.30 -0.70
CA SER A 40 8.30 11.00 0.67
C SER A 40 8.07 12.28 1.47
N VAL A 41 7.31 12.17 2.56
CA VAL A 41 7.11 13.28 3.50
C VAL A 41 8.42 13.83 4.03
N ALA A 42 9.44 12.97 4.20
CA ALA A 42 10.78 13.37 4.66
C ALA A 42 11.48 14.36 3.72
N ALA A 43 11.12 14.36 2.42
CA ALA A 43 11.69 15.24 1.40
C ALA A 43 10.92 16.57 1.25
N LEU A 44 9.79 16.74 1.92
CA LEU A 44 9.01 17.98 1.89
C LEU A 44 9.66 19.04 2.78
N THR A 45 10.73 19.66 2.29
CA THR A 45 11.43 20.75 3.00
C THR A 45 10.64 22.03 2.86
N PRO A 46 10.31 22.73 3.97
CA PRO A 46 9.65 24.02 3.93
C PRO A 46 10.48 25.07 3.20
N LYS A 47 9.83 25.96 2.44
CA LYS A 47 10.49 27.04 1.70
C LYS A 47 11.39 27.89 2.60
N ALA A 48 10.91 28.26 3.77
CA ALA A 48 11.68 29.05 4.73
C ALA A 48 12.94 28.36 5.25
N GLU A 49 12.99 27.02 5.22
CA GLU A 49 14.17 26.25 5.57
C GLU A 49 15.21 26.26 4.42
N ILE A 50 14.74 26.26 3.16
CA ILE A 50 15.60 26.33 1.98
C ILE A 50 16.23 27.72 1.81
N GLU A 51 15.44 28.78 2.09
CA GLU A 51 15.88 30.18 1.98
C GLU A 51 16.69 30.67 3.19
N GLY A 52 16.71 29.90 4.30
CA GLY A 52 17.48 30.21 5.50
C GLY A 52 18.98 29.99 5.35
N GLU A 53 19.76 30.53 6.28
CA GLU A 53 21.21 30.34 6.30
C GLU A 53 21.60 29.00 6.92
N MET A 54 22.77 28.48 6.56
CA MET A 54 23.33 27.26 7.15
C MET A 54 23.57 27.45 8.65
N GLY A 55 22.87 26.66 9.47
CA GLY A 55 22.92 26.72 10.93
C GLY A 55 21.70 27.36 11.59
N ASP A 56 20.78 27.89 10.82
CA ASP A 56 19.49 28.36 11.33
C ASP A 56 18.67 27.22 11.92
N THR A 57 18.00 27.48 13.02
CA THR A 57 17.14 26.48 13.67
C THR A 57 15.71 26.61 13.15
N HIS A 58 15.28 25.65 12.37
CA HIS A 58 13.92 25.59 11.79
C HIS A 58 13.02 24.58 12.49
N VAL A 59 13.02 24.60 13.83
CA VAL A 59 12.27 23.63 14.65
C VAL A 59 10.76 23.67 14.35
N GLY A 60 10.22 22.53 13.89
CA GLY A 60 8.78 22.34 13.72
C GLY A 60 8.17 22.94 12.46
N LEU A 61 8.92 23.58 11.57
CA LEU A 61 8.38 24.12 10.32
C LEU A 61 7.69 23.05 9.47
N GLN A 62 8.35 21.91 9.26
CA GLN A 62 7.77 20.81 8.50
C GLN A 62 6.49 20.25 9.16
N ALA A 63 6.43 20.20 10.49
CA ALA A 63 5.23 19.75 11.20
C ALA A 63 4.06 20.75 11.05
N ARG A 64 4.35 22.05 11.00
CA ARG A 64 3.34 23.09 10.72
C ARG A 64 2.85 23.00 9.29
N LEU A 65 3.76 22.87 8.32
CA LEU A 65 3.44 22.68 6.91
C LEU A 65 2.50 21.47 6.72
N MET A 66 2.88 20.31 7.26
CA MET A 66 2.06 19.11 7.17
C MET A 66 0.70 19.27 7.84
N SER A 67 0.62 19.92 8.97
CA SER A 67 -0.65 20.17 9.67
C SER A 67 -1.58 21.06 8.85
N GLN A 68 -1.05 22.09 8.21
CA GLN A 68 -1.80 22.99 7.34
C GLN A 68 -2.26 22.31 6.06
N ALA A 69 -1.36 21.60 5.38
CA ALA A 69 -1.64 20.91 4.13
C ALA A 69 -2.68 19.81 4.31
N LEU A 70 -2.53 18.97 5.35
CA LEU A 70 -3.47 17.87 5.59
C LEU A 70 -4.87 18.38 5.97
N ARG A 71 -4.98 19.55 6.59
CA ARG A 71 -6.28 20.17 6.85
C ARG A 71 -6.99 20.57 5.55
N LYS A 72 -6.25 21.11 4.58
CA LYS A 72 -6.78 21.44 3.24
C LYS A 72 -7.09 20.17 2.44
N LEU A 73 -6.13 19.25 2.37
CA LEU A 73 -6.24 18.01 1.61
C LEU A 73 -7.39 17.13 2.09
N SER A 74 -7.62 17.00 3.41
CA SER A 74 -8.72 16.18 3.90
C SER A 74 -10.08 16.71 3.45
N GLY A 75 -10.25 18.03 3.36
CA GLY A 75 -11.44 18.65 2.81
C GLY A 75 -11.62 18.46 1.29
N ALA A 76 -10.51 18.36 0.55
CA ALA A 76 -10.53 18.05 -0.88
C ALA A 76 -10.81 16.57 -1.13
N ILE A 77 -10.10 15.67 -0.43
CA ILE A 77 -10.25 14.21 -0.52
C ILE A 77 -11.68 13.77 -0.20
N SER A 78 -12.31 14.37 0.82
CA SER A 78 -13.71 14.02 1.18
C SER A 78 -14.74 14.36 0.10
N LYS A 79 -14.38 15.17 -0.88
CA LYS A 79 -15.22 15.61 -2.01
C LYS A 79 -14.81 14.98 -3.34
N SER A 80 -13.77 14.19 -3.34
CA SER A 80 -13.24 13.47 -4.51
C SER A 80 -13.15 11.99 -4.21
N ASN A 81 -13.12 11.17 -5.25
CA ASN A 81 -12.88 9.73 -5.12
C ASN A 81 -11.37 9.39 -5.16
N THR A 82 -10.51 10.36 -4.91
CA THR A 82 -9.05 10.20 -4.97
C THR A 82 -8.51 9.63 -3.66
N THR A 83 -7.68 8.60 -3.74
CA THR A 83 -6.91 8.07 -2.61
C THR A 83 -5.56 8.78 -2.53
N ALA A 84 -5.23 9.38 -1.38
CA ALA A 84 -3.91 9.98 -1.15
C ALA A 84 -3.03 9.07 -0.29
N ILE A 85 -1.86 8.69 -0.80
CA ILE A 85 -0.87 7.85 -0.13
C ILE A 85 0.35 8.70 0.22
N PHE A 86 0.70 8.75 1.49
CA PHE A 86 1.89 9.43 1.99
C PHE A 86 2.91 8.39 2.46
N ILE A 87 4.06 8.35 1.79
CA ILE A 87 5.19 7.52 2.20
C ILE A 87 6.03 8.32 3.18
N ASN A 88 6.42 7.71 4.30
CA ASN A 88 7.25 8.35 5.31
C ASN A 88 8.37 7.42 5.77
N GLN A 89 9.38 8.00 6.36
CA GLN A 89 10.55 7.27 6.87
C GLN A 89 10.48 7.22 8.41
N ILE A 90 11.02 6.15 8.98
CA ILE A 90 11.21 6.03 10.42
C ILE A 90 12.58 6.66 10.76
N ARG A 91 12.61 7.45 11.82
CA ARG A 91 13.81 8.02 12.43
C ARG A 91 13.83 7.65 13.90
N GLU A 92 14.98 7.64 14.50
CA GLU A 92 15.14 7.43 15.93
C GLU A 92 15.44 8.75 16.63
N LYS A 93 14.79 8.98 17.75
CA LYS A 93 15.10 10.11 18.64
C LYS A 93 16.27 9.74 19.52
N VAL A 94 17.32 10.53 19.45
CA VAL A 94 18.48 10.41 20.34
C VAL A 94 18.08 10.76 21.77
N GLY A 95 18.54 9.99 22.76
CA GLY A 95 18.34 10.29 24.18
C GLY A 95 17.04 9.75 24.79
N VAL A 96 16.24 8.96 24.08
CA VAL A 96 15.05 8.29 24.66
C VAL A 96 15.51 7.00 25.34
N MET A 97 15.60 7.02 26.68
CA MET A 97 16.01 5.86 27.47
C MET A 97 14.85 4.88 27.73
N PHE A 98 13.60 5.33 27.69
CA PHE A 98 12.41 4.52 27.94
C PHE A 98 11.33 4.77 26.89
N GLY A 99 10.62 3.71 26.49
CA GLY A 99 9.57 3.77 25.47
C GLY A 99 10.10 3.56 24.06
N ASN A 100 9.26 3.85 23.06
CA ASN A 100 9.64 3.69 21.66
C ASN A 100 10.35 4.96 21.15
N PRO A 101 11.63 4.90 20.79
CA PRO A 101 12.39 6.03 20.25
C PRO A 101 11.98 6.40 18.82
N GLU A 102 11.23 5.55 18.13
CA GLU A 102 10.89 5.76 16.73
C GLU A 102 9.94 6.95 16.53
N THR A 103 10.27 7.77 15.55
CA THR A 103 9.49 8.93 15.13
C THR A 103 9.47 9.04 13.62
N THR A 104 8.59 9.89 13.09
CA THR A 104 8.51 10.16 11.67
C THR A 104 8.62 11.65 11.41
N PRO A 105 9.29 12.10 10.33
CA PRO A 105 9.26 13.49 9.87
C PRO A 105 7.83 14.00 9.65
N GLY A 106 7.63 15.33 9.67
CA GLY A 106 6.33 15.96 9.45
C GLY A 106 5.39 15.98 10.66
N GLY A 107 5.89 15.60 11.85
CA GLY A 107 5.14 15.70 13.09
C GLY A 107 4.05 14.65 13.26
N ARG A 108 2.97 15.00 13.98
CA ARG A 108 1.88 14.05 14.33
C ARG A 108 0.68 14.11 13.42
N ALA A 109 0.58 15.08 12.50
CA ALA A 109 -0.63 15.35 11.74
C ALA A 109 -1.10 14.12 10.93
N LEU A 110 -0.21 13.44 10.20
CA LEU A 110 -0.53 12.23 9.44
C LEU A 110 -1.13 11.12 10.31
N LYS A 111 -0.67 10.95 11.55
CA LYS A 111 -1.20 9.94 12.48
C LYS A 111 -2.68 10.15 12.78
N PHE A 112 -3.13 11.41 12.82
CA PHE A 112 -4.53 11.76 13.07
C PHE A 112 -5.38 11.71 11.79
N TYR A 113 -4.90 12.32 10.71
CA TYR A 113 -5.67 12.43 9.46
C TYR A 113 -5.79 11.11 8.71
N SER A 114 -4.79 10.24 8.71
CA SER A 114 -4.83 8.97 7.98
C SER A 114 -6.01 8.07 8.38
N SER A 115 -6.69 7.50 7.42
CA SER A 115 -7.69 6.46 7.61
C SER A 115 -7.04 5.09 7.84
N VAL A 116 -6.02 4.77 7.07
CA VAL A 116 -5.20 3.56 7.18
C VAL A 116 -3.76 3.96 7.42
N ARG A 117 -3.04 3.23 8.27
CA ARG A 117 -1.61 3.38 8.47
C ARG A 117 -0.94 2.02 8.49
N LEU A 118 0.02 1.86 7.60
CA LEU A 118 0.80 0.66 7.45
C LEU A 118 2.23 0.90 7.95
N GLU A 119 2.78 -0.06 8.67
CA GLU A 119 4.18 -0.11 9.01
C GLU A 119 4.83 -1.22 8.18
N VAL A 120 5.83 -0.85 7.39
CA VAL A 120 6.52 -1.75 6.47
C VAL A 120 7.95 -1.95 6.96
N ARG A 121 8.32 -3.19 7.26
CA ARG A 121 9.66 -3.54 7.75
C ARG A 121 10.22 -4.71 6.97
N ARG A 122 11.49 -4.62 6.62
CA ARG A 122 12.23 -5.76 6.10
C ARG A 122 12.45 -6.77 7.24
N ALA A 123 12.09 -8.03 7.01
CA ALA A 123 12.29 -9.12 7.95
C ALA A 123 13.60 -9.86 7.64
N GLU A 124 13.72 -10.44 6.46
CA GLU A 124 14.90 -11.21 6.07
C GLU A 124 15.28 -11.01 4.59
N GLN A 125 16.49 -11.39 4.23
CA GLN A 125 16.96 -11.37 2.85
C GLN A 125 16.62 -12.70 2.16
N LEU A 126 16.09 -12.62 0.96
CA LEU A 126 15.87 -13.77 0.12
C LEU A 126 17.11 -14.02 -0.75
N LYS A 127 17.64 -15.24 -0.68
CA LYS A 127 18.85 -15.64 -1.39
C LYS A 127 18.55 -16.76 -2.38
N GLN A 128 19.18 -16.67 -3.54
CA GLN A 128 19.25 -17.75 -4.51
C GLN A 128 20.73 -18.11 -4.73
N GLY A 129 21.17 -19.22 -4.12
CA GLY A 129 22.59 -19.51 -4.01
C GLY A 129 23.31 -18.48 -3.12
N GLN A 130 24.28 -17.77 -3.69
CA GLN A 130 24.99 -16.68 -2.99
C GLN A 130 24.39 -15.29 -3.23
N ASP A 131 23.52 -15.14 -4.22
CA ASP A 131 22.97 -13.86 -4.61
C ASP A 131 21.73 -13.49 -3.78
N ILE A 132 21.63 -12.21 -3.42
CA ILE A 132 20.46 -11.66 -2.76
C ILE A 132 19.49 -11.19 -3.85
N VAL A 133 18.35 -11.90 -3.97
CA VAL A 133 17.35 -11.68 -5.04
C VAL A 133 16.13 -10.87 -4.57
N GLY A 134 15.99 -10.66 -3.26
CA GLY A 134 14.85 -9.95 -2.72
C GLY A 134 14.87 -9.85 -1.20
N ASN A 135 13.76 -9.40 -0.64
CA ASN A 135 13.56 -9.33 0.81
C ASN A 135 12.16 -9.83 1.16
N ARG A 136 12.07 -10.62 2.23
CA ARG A 136 10.80 -10.83 2.93
C ARG A 136 10.47 -9.56 3.71
N THR A 137 9.28 -9.06 3.55
CA THR A 137 8.82 -7.80 4.11
C THR A 137 7.57 -8.04 4.93
N LYS A 138 7.59 -7.52 6.16
CA LYS A 138 6.46 -7.56 7.08
C LYS A 138 5.69 -6.25 7.00
N ILE A 139 4.40 -6.34 6.74
CA ILE A 139 3.46 -5.22 6.65
C ILE A 139 2.47 -5.34 7.80
N LYS A 140 2.49 -4.38 8.72
CA LYS A 140 1.58 -4.33 9.86
C LYS A 140 0.58 -3.20 9.70
N VAL A 141 -0.69 -3.49 9.83
CA VAL A 141 -1.77 -2.50 9.87
C VAL A 141 -1.83 -1.92 11.28
N VAL A 142 -1.23 -0.74 11.50
CA VAL A 142 -1.15 -0.12 12.83
C VAL A 142 -2.33 0.81 13.13
N LYS A 143 -3.09 1.21 12.10
CA LYS A 143 -4.34 1.94 12.21
C LYS A 143 -5.23 1.60 11.01
N ASN A 144 -6.50 1.37 11.27
CA ASN A 144 -7.51 1.21 10.23
C ASN A 144 -8.85 1.71 10.73
N LYS A 145 -9.51 2.59 9.98
CA LYS A 145 -10.84 3.13 10.27
C LYS A 145 -11.96 2.42 9.48
N VAL A 146 -11.59 1.61 8.48
CA VAL A 146 -12.56 0.98 7.56
C VAL A 146 -12.64 -0.54 7.74
N ALA A 147 -11.71 -1.13 8.50
CA ALA A 147 -11.69 -2.56 8.82
C ALA A 147 -10.92 -2.80 10.14
N PRO A 148 -10.97 -4.01 10.74
CA PRO A 148 -10.21 -4.33 11.95
C PRO A 148 -8.70 -4.12 11.75
N PRO A 149 -8.05 -3.33 12.64
CA PRO A 149 -6.61 -3.08 12.57
C PRO A 149 -5.79 -4.24 13.14
N PHE A 150 -4.46 -4.05 13.19
CA PHE A 150 -3.44 -4.93 13.81
C PHE A 150 -3.18 -6.25 13.09
N ARG A 151 -3.72 -6.40 11.87
CA ARG A 151 -3.36 -7.52 11.01
C ARG A 151 -1.93 -7.35 10.48
N VAL A 152 -1.29 -8.48 10.21
CA VAL A 152 0.07 -8.55 9.66
C VAL A 152 0.02 -9.40 8.41
N ALA A 153 0.68 -8.92 7.36
CA ALA A 153 0.98 -9.70 6.16
C ALA A 153 2.51 -9.77 5.98
N GLU A 154 2.99 -10.88 5.49
CA GLU A 154 4.40 -11.07 5.11
C GLU A 154 4.45 -11.37 3.61
N VAL A 155 5.22 -10.59 2.86
CA VAL A 155 5.32 -10.69 1.42
C VAL A 155 6.78 -10.75 0.99
N ASP A 156 7.05 -11.50 -0.08
CA ASP A 156 8.37 -11.55 -0.70
C ASP A 156 8.44 -10.46 -1.78
N ILE A 157 9.33 -9.48 -1.61
CA ILE A 157 9.60 -8.44 -2.60
C ILE A 157 10.86 -8.82 -3.36
N MET A 158 10.70 -9.16 -4.64
CA MET A 158 11.79 -9.53 -5.54
C MET A 158 12.36 -8.29 -6.23
N TYR A 159 13.68 -8.17 -6.32
CA TYR A 159 14.31 -7.03 -6.95
C TYR A 159 13.99 -6.97 -8.46
N GLY A 160 13.57 -5.80 -8.93
CA GLY A 160 13.16 -5.55 -10.30
C GLY A 160 11.81 -6.16 -10.72
N GLN A 161 11.15 -6.95 -9.85
CA GLN A 161 9.88 -7.61 -10.15
C GLN A 161 8.73 -7.17 -9.23
N GLY A 162 9.05 -6.68 -8.02
CA GLY A 162 8.05 -6.32 -7.02
C GLY A 162 7.59 -7.51 -6.17
N ILE A 163 6.35 -7.48 -5.71
CA ILE A 163 5.77 -8.53 -4.85
C ILE A 163 5.59 -9.84 -5.64
N SER A 164 6.09 -10.95 -5.06
CA SER A 164 6.01 -12.29 -5.64
C SER A 164 4.61 -12.87 -5.44
N LYS A 165 3.70 -12.64 -6.39
CA LYS A 165 2.32 -13.16 -6.32
C LYS A 165 2.28 -14.69 -6.25
N GLU A 166 3.12 -15.38 -7.01
CA GLU A 166 3.22 -16.84 -6.99
C GLU A 166 3.71 -17.33 -5.63
N GLY A 167 4.66 -16.62 -5.02
CA GLY A 167 5.14 -16.94 -3.67
C GLY A 167 4.06 -16.85 -2.61
N GLU A 168 3.21 -15.83 -2.69
CA GLU A 168 2.06 -15.66 -1.79
C GLU A 168 1.00 -16.73 -2.00
N LEU A 169 0.66 -17.04 -3.26
CA LEU A 169 -0.29 -18.10 -3.57
C LEU A 169 0.13 -19.46 -3.00
N ILE A 170 1.43 -19.76 -3.04
CA ILE A 170 1.97 -21.01 -2.47
C ILE A 170 1.86 -20.99 -0.96
N ASP A 171 2.29 -19.90 -0.29
CA ASP A 171 2.28 -19.80 1.17
C ASP A 171 0.84 -19.85 1.70
N LEU A 172 -0.05 -19.03 1.16
CA LEU A 172 -1.46 -19.01 1.53
C LEU A 172 -2.19 -20.31 1.12
N GLY A 173 -1.82 -20.89 -0.01
CA GLY A 173 -2.36 -22.19 -0.45
C GLY A 173 -2.05 -23.31 0.51
N VAL A 174 -0.83 -23.35 1.03
CA VAL A 174 -0.41 -24.32 2.06
C VAL A 174 -1.09 -24.04 3.39
N GLU A 175 -1.13 -22.77 3.83
CA GLU A 175 -1.75 -22.35 5.09
C GLU A 175 -3.27 -22.67 5.12
N ASN A 176 -3.89 -22.65 3.95
CA ASN A 176 -5.32 -22.90 3.81
C ASN A 176 -5.65 -24.31 3.27
N ASP A 177 -4.73 -25.26 3.30
CA ASP A 177 -4.94 -26.64 2.84
C ASP A 177 -5.49 -26.76 1.40
N ILE A 178 -5.13 -25.84 0.52
CA ILE A 178 -5.45 -25.86 -0.90
C ILE A 178 -4.30 -26.47 -1.68
N VAL A 179 -3.07 -26.21 -1.24
CA VAL A 179 -1.82 -26.78 -1.75
C VAL A 179 -1.25 -27.71 -0.70
N ASP A 180 -1.01 -28.94 -1.08
CA ASP A 180 -0.39 -29.93 -0.19
C ASP A 180 1.11 -29.73 -0.15
N LYS A 181 1.69 -29.78 1.05
CA LYS A 181 3.13 -29.73 1.27
C LYS A 181 3.60 -30.94 2.07
N SER A 182 4.46 -31.73 1.48
CA SER A 182 5.11 -32.88 2.14
C SER A 182 6.63 -32.72 2.07
N GLY A 183 7.24 -32.32 3.18
CA GLY A 183 8.65 -31.96 3.22
C GLY A 183 8.97 -30.81 2.27
N ALA A 184 9.81 -31.06 1.26
CA ALA A 184 10.15 -30.08 0.24
C ALA A 184 9.24 -30.13 -1.00
N TRP A 185 8.32 -31.09 -1.08
CA TRP A 185 7.44 -31.30 -2.22
C TRP A 185 6.12 -30.58 -2.05
N TYR A 186 5.63 -30.02 -3.16
CA TYR A 186 4.33 -29.37 -3.24
C TYR A 186 3.48 -30.08 -4.30
N SER A 187 2.20 -30.25 -3.99
CA SER A 187 1.22 -30.87 -4.89
C SER A 187 -0.12 -30.12 -4.84
N TYR A 188 -0.86 -30.22 -5.92
CA TYR A 188 -2.18 -29.66 -6.07
C TYR A 188 -3.10 -30.66 -6.76
N ASN A 189 -4.26 -30.96 -6.18
CA ASN A 189 -5.20 -32.00 -6.64
C ASN A 189 -4.55 -33.38 -6.86
N GLY A 190 -3.49 -33.71 -6.10
CA GLY A 190 -2.73 -34.98 -6.24
C GLY A 190 -1.57 -34.90 -7.23
N ASP A 191 -1.50 -33.89 -8.07
CA ASP A 191 -0.42 -33.70 -9.03
C ASP A 191 0.76 -32.93 -8.42
N ARG A 192 1.99 -33.41 -8.67
CA ARG A 192 3.20 -32.76 -8.16
C ARG A 192 3.52 -31.50 -8.95
N MET A 193 3.61 -30.37 -8.26
CA MET A 193 4.02 -29.09 -8.85
C MET A 193 5.55 -28.89 -8.85
N GLY A 194 6.27 -29.48 -7.88
CA GLY A 194 7.74 -29.38 -7.82
C GLY A 194 8.31 -29.56 -6.43
N GLN A 195 9.64 -29.62 -6.39
CA GLN A 195 10.41 -29.67 -5.15
C GLN A 195 11.04 -28.30 -4.85
N GLY A 196 10.72 -27.72 -3.71
CA GLY A 196 11.14 -26.39 -3.30
C GLY A 196 10.29 -25.27 -3.88
N LYS A 197 10.15 -24.17 -3.11
CA LYS A 197 9.25 -23.04 -3.43
C LYS A 197 9.56 -22.39 -4.78
N GLU A 198 10.84 -22.27 -5.14
CA GLU A 198 11.25 -21.62 -6.39
C GLU A 198 10.81 -22.42 -7.64
N ASN A 199 10.93 -23.74 -7.60
CA ASN A 199 10.45 -24.58 -8.70
C ASN A 199 8.93 -24.50 -8.85
N VAL A 200 8.21 -24.42 -7.72
CA VAL A 200 6.75 -24.27 -7.73
C VAL A 200 6.32 -22.90 -8.26
N LYS A 201 7.06 -21.83 -7.93
CA LYS A 201 6.82 -20.50 -8.53
C LYS A 201 6.96 -20.54 -10.06
N ASN A 202 8.00 -21.20 -10.57
CA ASN A 202 8.20 -21.36 -12.00
C ASN A 202 7.08 -22.18 -12.63
N TYR A 203 6.71 -23.28 -11.99
CA TYR A 203 5.58 -24.11 -12.43
C TYR A 203 4.28 -23.30 -12.54
N LEU A 204 3.96 -22.45 -11.55
CA LEU A 204 2.78 -21.61 -11.59
C LEU A 204 2.84 -20.52 -12.69
N LYS A 205 4.04 -20.01 -13.01
CA LYS A 205 4.22 -19.07 -14.14
C LYS A 205 3.99 -19.75 -15.49
N GLU A 206 4.40 -21.01 -15.63
CA GLU A 206 4.22 -21.82 -16.84
C GLU A 206 2.79 -22.37 -16.97
N ASN A 207 2.05 -22.48 -15.86
CA ASN A 207 0.69 -23.00 -15.80
C ASN A 207 -0.30 -21.97 -15.23
N PRO A 208 -0.65 -20.91 -15.98
CA PRO A 208 -1.51 -19.84 -15.50
C PRO A 208 -2.91 -20.31 -15.09
N GLN A 209 -3.44 -21.34 -15.72
CA GLN A 209 -4.75 -21.92 -15.38
C GLN A 209 -4.78 -22.46 -13.94
N ILE A 210 -3.73 -23.19 -13.54
CA ILE A 210 -3.60 -23.74 -12.18
C ILE A 210 -3.43 -22.59 -11.17
N LYS A 211 -2.65 -21.57 -11.53
CA LYS A 211 -2.48 -20.36 -10.73
C LYS A 211 -3.82 -19.66 -10.46
N GLU A 212 -4.63 -19.44 -11.50
CA GLU A 212 -5.94 -18.80 -11.39
C GLU A 212 -6.93 -19.65 -10.58
N GLU A 213 -6.87 -20.98 -10.74
CA GLU A 213 -7.73 -21.88 -9.96
C GLU A 213 -7.38 -21.84 -8.46
N ILE A 214 -6.09 -21.85 -8.11
CA ILE A 214 -5.63 -21.73 -6.72
C ILE A 214 -6.03 -20.36 -6.16
N ASP A 215 -5.83 -19.26 -6.90
CA ASP A 215 -6.22 -17.90 -6.49
C ASP A 215 -7.72 -17.81 -6.21
N ARG A 216 -8.55 -18.32 -7.12
CA ARG A 216 -10.01 -18.35 -6.93
C ARG A 216 -10.41 -19.12 -5.68
N LYS A 217 -9.90 -20.35 -5.48
CA LYS A 217 -10.19 -21.14 -4.28
C LYS A 217 -9.75 -20.46 -2.99
N LEU A 218 -8.60 -19.76 -3.04
CA LEU A 218 -8.14 -18.98 -1.90
C LEU A 218 -9.07 -17.80 -1.60
N ARG A 219 -9.50 -17.05 -2.60
CA ARG A 219 -10.44 -15.94 -2.46
C ARG A 219 -11.78 -16.41 -1.90
N GLU A 220 -12.32 -17.49 -2.42
CA GLU A 220 -13.55 -18.12 -1.92
C GLU A 220 -13.40 -18.52 -0.44
N LYS A 221 -12.30 -19.21 -0.08
CA LYS A 221 -12.05 -19.66 1.30
C LYS A 221 -11.84 -18.52 2.28
N LEU A 222 -11.19 -17.44 1.84
CA LEU A 222 -10.92 -16.25 2.64
C LEU A 222 -12.08 -15.24 2.67
N GLY A 223 -13.16 -15.51 1.91
CA GLY A 223 -14.31 -14.60 1.80
C GLY A 223 -13.97 -13.29 1.10
N ILE A 224 -12.95 -13.30 0.23
CA ILE A 224 -12.58 -12.18 -0.62
C ILE A 224 -13.35 -12.35 -1.92
N PHE A 225 -14.53 -11.74 -2.00
CA PHE A 225 -15.27 -11.67 -3.24
C PHE A 225 -14.68 -10.54 -4.08
N ASP A 226 -14.34 -10.83 -5.35
CA ASP A 226 -14.22 -9.76 -6.34
C ASP A 226 -15.62 -9.15 -6.40
N GLY A 227 -15.75 -7.88 -6.08
CA GLY A 227 -17.01 -7.19 -6.22
C GLY A 227 -17.40 -7.22 -7.69
N ASP A 228 -18.20 -8.21 -8.07
CA ASP A 228 -19.00 -8.14 -9.25
C ASP A 228 -19.92 -6.94 -9.00
N VAL A 229 -19.60 -5.84 -9.68
CA VAL A 229 -20.57 -4.79 -9.92
C VAL A 229 -21.59 -5.47 -10.81
N ASP A 230 -22.63 -6.01 -10.20
CA ASP A 230 -23.83 -6.44 -10.92
C ASP A 230 -24.36 -5.20 -11.66
N GLU A 231 -24.03 -5.11 -12.95
CA GLU A 231 -24.62 -4.13 -13.86
C GLU A 231 -26.11 -4.38 -14.12
N ASN A 232 -26.78 -5.20 -13.32
CA ASN A 232 -28.17 -5.63 -13.51
C ASN A 232 -29.13 -5.31 -12.34
N GLU A 233 -28.87 -4.25 -11.55
CA GLU A 233 -29.92 -3.67 -10.72
C GLU A 233 -30.35 -2.28 -11.22
N ASN A 234 -30.80 -2.24 -12.49
CA ASN A 234 -31.72 -1.23 -13.00
C ASN A 234 -33.09 -1.87 -13.20
N GLU A 235 -33.74 -2.32 -12.18
CA GLU A 235 -35.19 -2.51 -12.14
C GLU A 235 -35.78 -1.49 -11.16
N ASP A 236 -36.24 -0.39 -11.74
CA ASP A 236 -37.47 0.34 -11.51
C ASP A 236 -38.07 0.21 -10.07
N ASP A 237 -37.50 0.99 -9.12
CA ASP A 237 -38.20 1.33 -7.90
C ASP A 237 -38.53 2.83 -7.86
N SER A 238 -39.45 3.22 -8.72
CA SER A 238 -40.11 4.51 -8.66
C SER A 238 -40.96 4.53 -7.35
N PRO A 239 -40.76 5.51 -6.47
CA PRO A 239 -41.62 5.60 -5.28
C PRO A 239 -43.03 5.97 -5.72
N LYS A 240 -43.97 5.03 -5.48
CA LYS A 240 -45.41 5.30 -5.58
C LYS A 240 -45.75 6.44 -4.64
N THR A 241 -46.14 7.56 -5.21
CA THR A 241 -46.70 8.69 -4.50
C THR A 241 -48.04 8.27 -3.85
N LEU A 242 -48.05 8.22 -2.53
CA LEU A 242 -49.26 8.11 -1.70
C LEU A 242 -49.84 9.52 -1.50
N PHE A 243 -50.57 10.01 -2.50
CA PHE A 243 -51.54 11.08 -2.32
C PHE A 243 -52.54 11.03 -3.48
N ASP A 244 -53.58 10.23 -3.31
CA ASP A 244 -54.88 10.44 -3.93
C ASP A 244 -55.93 9.86 -2.95
N GLU A 245 -56.41 10.71 -2.09
CA GLU A 245 -57.81 10.86 -1.62
C GLU A 245 -57.88 12.09 -0.70
#